data_450d859a4d77b272b87377a2156ea757
#
_entry.id   450d859a4d77b272b87377a2156ea757
#
_cell.length_a   1.000
_cell.length_b   1.000
_cell.length_c   1.000
_cell.angle_alpha   90.00
_cell.angle_beta   90.00
_cell.angle_gamma   90.00
#
_symmetry.space_group_name_H-M   'P 1'
#
loop_
_entity.id
_entity.type
_entity.pdbx_description
1 polymer ?
#
loop_
_entity_poly.entity_id
_entity_poly.type
_entity_poly.pdbx_seq_one_letter_code
_entity_poly.pdbx_strand_id
1 'polypeptide(L)'
;PDKIQPLLQSLYLSEYVIFHVSSLDKFTGEQIVALDCLGKKDGILSHSYDVDESTLDAMIKGTVLENYKKADPDNLKEEMMKLPVIEKDGSPCIVIDHCFDVKGVGTVVLGKVMSGKITQYDKITHHPSNTEAMVKSIQMHDDDVKEVQSPARVGFSLKNLKPDDVTRGDILSDDDSVKVVEEIDLDFKPSPFYKNEISENEMCLVSIGMQVKAGKFISISPMKL
;
A
#
# COMPACT_ATOMS: atom_id res chain seq x y z
N PRO A 1 10.34 -0.30 9.90
CA PRO A 1 9.44 -0.31 11.07
C PRO A 1 9.61 -1.63 11.82
N ASP A 2 9.53 -1.58 13.16
CA ASP A 2 9.70 -2.75 14.04
C ASP A 2 8.55 -3.77 13.96
N LYS A 3 7.54 -3.48 13.14
CA LYS A 3 6.38 -4.33 12.93
C LYS A 3 6.12 -4.51 11.44
N ILE A 4 5.80 -5.74 11.04
CA ILE A 4 5.55 -6.09 9.63
C ILE A 4 4.33 -5.37 9.04
N GLN A 5 3.25 -5.17 9.80
CA GLN A 5 2.02 -4.56 9.28
C GLN A 5 2.22 -3.12 8.77
N PRO A 6 2.83 -2.18 9.52
CA PRO A 6 3.12 -0.85 8.99
C PRO A 6 4.05 -0.87 7.77
N LEU A 7 4.99 -1.83 7.71
CA LEU A 7 5.86 -2.00 6.55
C LEU A 7 5.03 -2.36 5.31
N LEU A 8 4.19 -3.40 5.40
CA LEU A 8 3.34 -3.84 4.28
C LEU A 8 2.40 -2.73 3.81
N GLN A 9 1.78 -1.99 4.75
CA GLN A 9 0.90 -0.86 4.44
C GLN A 9 1.65 0.27 3.73
N SER A 10 2.85 0.62 4.19
CA SER A 10 3.69 1.64 3.55
C SER A 10 4.12 1.22 2.14
N LEU A 11 4.51 -0.05 1.98
CA LEU A 11 4.88 -0.60 0.68
C LEU A 11 3.68 -0.63 -0.28
N TYR A 12 2.47 -0.94 0.21
CA TYR A 12 1.27 -0.89 -0.62
C TYR A 12 1.03 0.51 -1.18
N LEU A 13 1.20 1.54 -0.35
CA LEU A 13 0.97 2.93 -0.75
C LEU A 13 2.10 3.53 -1.59
N SER A 14 3.28 2.89 -1.69
CA SER A 14 4.42 3.43 -2.41
C SER A 14 4.42 3.01 -3.88
N GLU A 15 4.75 3.93 -4.78
CA GLU A 15 5.10 3.64 -6.17
C GLU A 15 6.53 3.14 -6.28
N TYR A 16 7.45 3.81 -5.58
CA TYR A 16 8.87 3.49 -5.54
C TYR A 16 9.32 3.17 -4.13
N VAL A 17 10.35 2.36 -4.02
CA VAL A 17 10.98 2.03 -2.74
C VAL A 17 12.42 2.54 -2.74
N ILE A 18 12.78 3.24 -1.67
CA ILE A 18 14.17 3.51 -1.36
C ILE A 18 14.56 2.58 -0.24
N PHE A 19 15.36 1.58 -0.57
CA PHE A 19 15.84 0.61 0.38
C PHE A 19 17.26 0.97 0.79
N HIS A 20 17.39 1.66 1.93
CA HIS A 20 18.69 2.00 2.50
C HIS A 20 19.03 1.02 3.62
N VAL A 21 20.15 0.32 3.47
CA VAL A 21 20.63 -0.68 4.41
C VAL A 21 21.71 -0.05 5.30
N SER A 22 21.42 0.10 6.58
CA SER A 22 22.38 0.60 7.57
C SER A 22 23.10 -0.51 8.32
N SER A 23 22.54 -1.72 8.35
CA SER A 23 23.14 -2.92 8.97
C SER A 23 22.58 -4.18 8.35
N LEU A 24 23.36 -5.25 8.35
CA LEU A 24 22.92 -6.57 7.87
C LEU A 24 22.44 -7.40 9.07
N ASP A 25 21.14 -7.39 9.30
CA ASP A 25 20.51 -8.11 10.41
C ASP A 25 19.20 -8.82 9.97
N LYS A 26 18.50 -9.41 10.94
CA LYS A 26 17.23 -10.09 10.67
C LYS A 26 16.15 -9.17 10.12
N PHE A 27 16.14 -7.89 10.50
CA PHE A 27 15.14 -6.92 10.03
C PHE A 27 15.39 -6.57 8.56
N THR A 28 16.65 -6.45 8.16
CA THR A 28 17.02 -6.31 6.75
C THR A 28 16.51 -7.51 5.95
N GLY A 29 16.69 -8.73 6.45
CA GLY A 29 16.16 -9.94 5.81
C GLY A 29 14.64 -9.95 5.70
N GLU A 30 13.92 -9.58 6.76
CA GLU A 30 12.45 -9.47 6.75
C GLU A 30 11.96 -8.44 5.71
N GLN A 31 12.63 -7.30 5.59
CA GLN A 31 12.30 -6.26 4.62
C GLN A 31 12.54 -6.74 3.18
N ILE A 32 13.65 -7.43 2.92
CA ILE A 32 13.95 -8.03 1.61
C ILE A 32 12.83 -8.99 1.20
N VAL A 33 12.43 -9.89 2.09
CA VAL A 33 11.36 -10.85 1.84
C VAL A 33 10.02 -10.15 1.61
N ALA A 34 9.71 -9.10 2.39
CA ALA A 34 8.47 -8.34 2.21
C ALA A 34 8.41 -7.65 0.84
N LEU A 35 9.51 -7.03 0.40
CA LEU A 35 9.62 -6.38 -0.91
C LEU A 35 9.46 -7.39 -2.05
N ASP A 36 10.08 -8.54 -1.93
CA ASP A 36 10.01 -9.62 -2.91
C ASP A 36 8.60 -10.20 -3.01
N CYS A 37 7.98 -10.54 -1.87
CA CYS A 37 6.61 -11.08 -1.82
C CYS A 37 5.58 -10.09 -2.38
N LEU A 38 5.76 -8.78 -2.16
CA LEU A 38 4.88 -7.74 -2.69
C LEU A 38 5.22 -7.35 -4.14
N GLY A 39 6.25 -7.93 -4.74
CA GLY A 39 6.66 -7.66 -6.11
C GLY A 39 7.04 -6.20 -6.35
N LYS A 40 7.66 -5.54 -5.37
CA LYS A 40 8.11 -4.13 -5.48
C LYS A 40 9.37 -4.06 -6.33
N LYS A 41 9.19 -3.98 -7.65
CA LYS A 41 10.29 -4.07 -8.63
C LYS A 41 11.02 -2.74 -8.87
N ASP A 42 10.36 -1.62 -8.57
CA ASP A 42 10.87 -0.30 -8.87
C ASP A 42 11.39 0.37 -7.61
N GLY A 43 12.70 0.65 -7.58
CA GLY A 43 13.31 1.25 -6.41
C GLY A 43 14.78 1.58 -6.57
N ILE A 44 15.30 2.17 -5.50
CA ILE A 44 16.72 2.49 -5.35
C ILE A 44 17.25 1.73 -4.14
N LEU A 45 18.35 1.01 -4.34
CA LEU A 45 19.12 0.35 -3.28
C LEU A 45 20.30 1.22 -2.90
N SER A 46 20.45 1.46 -1.63
CA SER A 46 21.60 2.15 -1.06
C SER A 46 22.03 1.48 0.24
N HIS A 47 23.25 1.66 0.66
CA HIS A 47 23.74 1.15 1.95
C HIS A 47 24.75 2.11 2.57
N SER A 48 24.90 2.04 3.88
CA SER A 48 25.96 2.74 4.61
C SER A 48 27.34 2.21 4.23
N TYR A 49 28.36 3.04 4.33
CA TYR A 49 29.72 2.72 3.88
C TYR A 49 30.39 1.58 4.65
N ASP A 50 29.89 1.26 5.85
CA ASP A 50 30.35 0.16 6.70
C ASP A 50 29.65 -1.18 6.44
N VAL A 51 28.66 -1.20 5.55
CA VAL A 51 27.96 -2.42 5.12
C VAL A 51 28.79 -3.19 4.10
N ASP A 52 29.00 -4.48 4.34
CA ASP A 52 29.66 -5.36 3.37
C ASP A 52 28.75 -5.60 2.16
N GLU A 53 29.08 -4.95 1.05
CA GLU A 53 28.32 -5.02 -0.19
C GLU A 53 28.22 -6.46 -0.74
N SER A 54 29.26 -7.26 -0.58
CA SER A 54 29.26 -8.63 -1.09
C SER A 54 28.24 -9.51 -0.36
N THR A 55 28.10 -9.32 0.94
CA THR A 55 27.07 -10.00 1.75
C THR A 55 25.67 -9.49 1.40
N LEU A 56 25.51 -8.17 1.22
CA LEU A 56 24.22 -7.60 0.79
C LEU A 56 23.80 -8.16 -0.58
N ASP A 57 24.71 -8.19 -1.55
CA ASP A 57 24.44 -8.75 -2.88
C ASP A 57 24.04 -10.22 -2.82
N ALA A 58 24.66 -11.00 -1.95
CA ALA A 58 24.26 -12.40 -1.73
C ALA A 58 22.87 -12.52 -1.10
N MET A 59 22.47 -11.60 -0.20
CA MET A 59 21.15 -11.59 0.43
C MET A 59 20.03 -11.22 -0.54
N ILE A 60 20.25 -10.28 -1.45
CA ILE A 60 19.23 -9.81 -2.40
C ILE A 60 19.15 -10.66 -3.66
N LYS A 61 20.11 -11.55 -3.89
CA LYS A 61 20.18 -12.39 -5.07
C LYS A 61 18.90 -13.23 -5.26
N GLY A 62 18.34 -13.16 -6.47
CA GLY A 62 17.09 -13.86 -6.81
C GLY A 62 15.82 -13.20 -6.29
N THR A 63 15.92 -12.04 -5.66
CA THR A 63 14.79 -11.22 -5.24
C THR A 63 14.56 -10.03 -6.18
N VAL A 64 13.45 -9.32 -6.02
CA VAL A 64 13.17 -8.10 -6.81
C VAL A 64 14.23 -7.02 -6.65
N LEU A 65 14.94 -6.99 -5.51
CA LEU A 65 15.97 -5.98 -5.21
C LEU A 65 17.24 -6.15 -6.04
N GLU A 66 17.48 -7.33 -6.62
CA GLU A 66 18.61 -7.54 -7.53
C GLU A 66 18.59 -6.57 -8.72
N ASN A 67 17.38 -6.12 -9.11
CA ASN A 67 17.17 -5.20 -10.22
C ASN A 67 17.07 -3.72 -9.80
N TYR A 68 17.20 -3.42 -8.50
CA TYR A 68 17.15 -2.04 -8.04
C TYR A 68 18.38 -1.25 -8.51
N LYS A 69 18.15 0.01 -8.86
CA LYS A 69 19.26 0.91 -9.13
C LYS A 69 20.08 1.13 -7.86
N LYS A 70 21.34 0.75 -7.89
CA LYS A 70 22.27 1.08 -6.79
C LYS A 70 22.61 2.56 -6.82
N ALA A 71 22.60 3.20 -5.67
CA ALA A 71 22.96 4.61 -5.49
C ALA A 71 23.78 4.82 -4.22
N ASP A 72 24.73 5.72 -4.33
CA ASP A 72 25.50 6.20 -3.18
C ASP A 72 24.58 6.95 -2.20
N PRO A 73 24.71 6.76 -0.87
CA PRO A 73 23.92 7.47 0.13
C PRO A 73 23.89 8.99 -0.06
N ASP A 74 25.01 9.58 -0.45
CA ASP A 74 25.12 11.03 -0.63
C ASP A 74 24.34 11.53 -1.86
N ASN A 75 24.08 10.67 -2.84
CA ASN A 75 23.38 10.98 -4.08
C ASN A 75 21.89 10.58 -4.09
N LEU A 76 21.39 9.96 -3.01
CA LEU A 76 20.01 9.45 -2.95
C LEU A 76 18.96 10.48 -3.32
N LYS A 77 19.08 11.71 -2.82
CA LYS A 77 18.13 12.78 -3.12
C LYS A 77 18.08 13.12 -4.61
N GLU A 78 19.24 13.19 -5.26
CA GLU A 78 19.31 13.47 -6.70
C GLU A 78 18.70 12.32 -7.51
N GLU A 79 18.95 11.08 -7.11
CA GLU A 79 18.40 9.90 -7.78
C GLU A 79 16.88 9.81 -7.60
N MET A 80 16.36 10.14 -6.41
CA MET A 80 14.92 10.24 -6.17
C MET A 80 14.24 11.25 -7.07
N MET A 81 14.86 12.42 -7.28
CA MET A 81 14.29 13.48 -8.10
C MET A 81 14.23 13.13 -9.59
N LYS A 82 14.94 12.09 -10.01
CA LYS A 82 14.92 11.58 -11.40
C LYS A 82 13.81 10.56 -11.64
N LEU A 83 13.17 10.05 -10.58
CA LEU A 83 12.10 9.06 -10.70
C LEU A 83 10.87 9.71 -11.36
N PRO A 84 10.30 9.09 -12.41
CA PRO A 84 9.10 9.62 -13.04
C PRO A 84 7.89 9.46 -12.12
N VAL A 85 6.89 10.33 -12.30
CA VAL A 85 5.59 10.14 -11.66
C VAL A 85 4.85 9.05 -12.42
N ILE A 86 4.37 8.02 -11.70
CA ILE A 86 3.55 6.93 -12.29
C ILE A 86 2.08 7.28 -12.08
N GLU A 87 1.50 7.90 -13.08
CA GLU A 87 0.06 8.13 -13.11
C GLU A 87 -0.67 6.82 -13.45
N LYS A 88 -1.80 6.58 -12.79
CA LYS A 88 -2.66 5.43 -13.04
C LYS A 88 -4.05 5.92 -13.43
N ASP A 89 -4.36 5.78 -14.69
CA ASP A 89 -5.68 6.08 -15.22
C ASP A 89 -6.74 5.06 -14.76
N GLY A 90 -7.99 5.30 -15.10
CA GLY A 90 -9.15 4.44 -14.80
C GLY A 90 -10.13 5.06 -13.83
N SER A 91 -10.97 4.23 -13.24
CA SER A 91 -11.92 4.66 -12.22
C SER A 91 -11.20 5.17 -10.97
N PRO A 92 -11.74 6.22 -10.31
CA PRO A 92 -11.16 6.72 -9.08
C PRO A 92 -11.18 5.63 -8.01
N CYS A 93 -10.02 5.40 -7.42
CA CYS A 93 -9.84 4.51 -6.29
C CYS A 93 -9.00 5.20 -5.23
N ILE A 94 -9.59 5.46 -4.08
CA ILE A 94 -8.94 6.13 -2.96
C ILE A 94 -8.90 5.16 -1.78
N VAL A 95 -7.72 4.92 -1.24
CA VAL A 95 -7.54 4.13 -0.03
C VAL A 95 -7.50 5.08 1.17
N ILE A 96 -8.34 4.79 2.16
CA ILE A 96 -8.47 5.61 3.36
C ILE A 96 -7.39 5.24 4.38
N ASP A 97 -6.63 6.24 4.83
CA ASP A 97 -5.67 6.09 5.92
C ASP A 97 -6.26 6.52 7.27
N HIS A 98 -6.94 7.68 7.32
CA HIS A 98 -7.59 8.19 8.52
C HIS A 98 -8.95 8.81 8.19
N CYS A 99 -9.88 8.74 9.16
CA CYS A 99 -11.16 9.43 9.09
C CYS A 99 -11.46 10.05 10.46
N PHE A 100 -11.92 11.30 10.46
CA PHE A 100 -12.26 12.03 11.68
C PHE A 100 -13.26 13.14 11.40
N ASP A 101 -13.92 13.63 12.46
CA ASP A 101 -14.82 14.77 12.36
C ASP A 101 -14.08 16.08 12.65
N VAL A 102 -14.34 17.09 11.83
CA VAL A 102 -13.80 18.45 12.02
C VAL A 102 -14.95 19.43 12.24
N LYS A 103 -14.93 20.10 13.38
CA LYS A 103 -15.98 21.08 13.74
C LYS A 103 -16.15 22.13 12.63
N GLY A 104 -17.37 22.23 12.11
CA GLY A 104 -17.73 23.18 11.04
C GLY A 104 -17.44 22.68 9.61
N VAL A 105 -16.67 21.62 9.45
CA VAL A 105 -16.35 21.00 8.16
C VAL A 105 -17.16 19.72 7.97
N GLY A 106 -17.23 18.87 9.00
CA GLY A 106 -17.82 17.55 8.99
C GLY A 106 -16.78 16.45 8.83
N THR A 107 -17.17 15.36 8.24
CA THR A 107 -16.31 14.18 8.04
C THR A 107 -15.15 14.49 7.09
N VAL A 108 -13.93 14.29 7.57
CA VAL A 108 -12.70 14.43 6.80
C VAL A 108 -12.02 13.08 6.71
N VAL A 109 -11.63 12.72 5.49
CA VAL A 109 -10.87 11.50 5.17
C VAL A 109 -9.51 11.90 4.66
N LEU A 110 -8.46 11.35 5.25
CA LEU A 110 -7.10 11.39 4.69
C LEU A 110 -6.83 10.07 3.97
N GLY A 111 -6.34 10.16 2.75
CA GLY A 111 -6.11 8.96 1.95
C GLY A 111 -5.14 9.19 0.81
N LYS A 112 -5.03 8.16 -0.01
CA LYS A 112 -4.23 8.19 -1.25
C LYS A 112 -5.10 7.81 -2.44
N VAL A 113 -5.05 8.64 -3.49
CA VAL A 113 -5.60 8.32 -4.80
C VAL A 113 -4.67 7.31 -5.46
N MET A 114 -5.15 6.07 -5.61
CA MET A 114 -4.38 4.95 -6.17
C MET A 114 -4.53 4.84 -7.68
N SER A 115 -5.69 5.21 -8.21
CA SER A 115 -5.98 5.29 -9.65
C SER A 115 -7.04 6.34 -9.94
N GLY A 116 -7.10 6.75 -11.20
CA GLY A 116 -8.11 7.67 -11.71
C GLY A 116 -7.97 9.10 -11.19
N LYS A 117 -9.03 9.85 -11.40
CA LYS A 117 -9.16 11.27 -11.08
C LYS A 117 -10.47 11.50 -10.34
N ILE A 118 -10.47 12.41 -9.38
CA ILE A 118 -11.67 12.83 -8.64
C ILE A 118 -11.74 14.35 -8.55
N THR A 119 -12.95 14.89 -8.68
CA THR A 119 -13.23 16.31 -8.72
C THR A 119 -14.13 16.71 -7.55
N GLN A 120 -14.07 17.95 -7.15
CA GLN A 120 -14.99 18.51 -6.15
C GLN A 120 -16.44 18.37 -6.63
N TYR A 121 -17.30 17.91 -5.73
CA TYR A 121 -18.72 17.57 -5.93
C TYR A 121 -18.99 16.23 -6.63
N ASP A 122 -17.99 15.49 -7.02
CA ASP A 122 -18.18 14.12 -7.45
C ASP A 122 -18.82 13.29 -6.33
N LYS A 123 -19.60 12.31 -6.74
CA LYS A 123 -20.11 11.25 -5.89
C LYS A 123 -19.18 10.07 -5.99
N ILE A 124 -19.00 9.39 -4.91
CA ILE A 124 -18.12 8.21 -4.82
C ILE A 124 -18.65 7.25 -3.75
N THR A 125 -18.55 5.96 -4.01
CA THR A 125 -19.07 4.94 -3.12
C THR A 125 -18.01 4.51 -2.09
N HIS A 126 -18.40 4.49 -0.82
CA HIS A 126 -17.58 3.94 0.26
C HIS A 126 -17.80 2.43 0.38
N HIS A 127 -16.72 1.68 0.36
CA HIS A 127 -16.70 0.24 0.61
C HIS A 127 -16.01 -0.05 1.95
N PRO A 128 -16.61 -0.87 2.86
CA PRO A 128 -17.63 -1.90 2.59
C PRO A 128 -19.09 -1.45 2.75
N SER A 129 -19.41 -0.23 3.21
CA SER A 129 -20.78 0.15 3.56
C SER A 129 -21.72 0.36 2.36
N ASN A 130 -21.17 0.47 1.16
CA ASN A 130 -21.89 0.84 -0.08
C ASN A 130 -22.63 2.19 0.03
N THR A 131 -22.11 3.09 0.86
CA THR A 131 -22.67 4.43 1.06
C THR A 131 -22.15 5.38 0.00
N GLU A 132 -23.07 6.02 -0.76
CA GLU A 132 -22.70 7.10 -1.67
C GLU A 132 -22.32 8.35 -0.87
N ALA A 133 -21.07 8.73 -0.93
CA ALA A 133 -20.52 9.96 -0.36
C ALA A 133 -20.34 11.01 -1.45
N MET A 134 -20.42 12.29 -1.10
CA MET A 134 -20.14 13.41 -2.00
C MET A 134 -18.90 14.16 -1.53
N VAL A 135 -17.96 14.39 -2.44
CA VAL A 135 -16.75 15.18 -2.20
C VAL A 135 -17.10 16.66 -2.08
N LYS A 136 -17.01 17.21 -0.90
CA LYS A 136 -17.35 18.62 -0.63
C LYS A 136 -16.18 19.55 -0.90
N SER A 137 -14.98 19.15 -0.50
CA SER A 137 -13.72 19.84 -0.78
C SER A 137 -12.56 18.85 -0.83
N ILE A 138 -11.51 19.26 -1.50
CA ILE A 138 -10.27 18.49 -1.65
C ILE A 138 -9.11 19.36 -1.21
N GLN A 139 -8.21 18.82 -0.40
CA GLN A 139 -6.96 19.46 0.00
C GLN A 139 -5.76 18.61 -0.37
N MET A 140 -4.73 19.24 -0.90
CA MET A 140 -3.45 18.61 -1.22
C MET A 140 -2.33 19.56 -0.77
N HIS A 141 -1.42 19.08 0.09
CA HIS A 141 -0.33 19.89 0.68
C HIS A 141 -0.83 21.17 1.38
N ASP A 142 -1.95 21.05 2.12
CA ASP A 142 -2.64 22.13 2.83
C ASP A 142 -3.32 23.19 1.93
N ASP A 143 -3.26 23.03 0.61
CA ASP A 143 -3.94 23.89 -0.36
C ASP A 143 -5.27 23.28 -0.83
N ASP A 144 -6.30 24.12 -0.96
CA ASP A 144 -7.56 23.73 -1.56
C ASP A 144 -7.41 23.55 -3.08
N VAL A 145 -7.80 22.39 -3.59
CA VAL A 145 -7.77 22.07 -5.01
C VAL A 145 -9.16 21.62 -5.49
N LYS A 146 -9.44 21.78 -6.79
CA LYS A 146 -10.73 21.39 -7.37
C LYS A 146 -10.74 19.94 -7.84
N GLU A 147 -9.59 19.42 -8.20
CA GLU A 147 -9.43 18.06 -8.70
C GLU A 147 -8.07 17.48 -8.31
N VAL A 148 -7.98 16.17 -8.23
CA VAL A 148 -6.74 15.43 -8.02
C VAL A 148 -6.72 14.18 -8.88
N GLN A 149 -5.52 13.78 -9.28
CA GLN A 149 -5.26 12.57 -10.06
C GLN A 149 -4.24 11.68 -9.33
N SER A 150 -4.30 10.39 -9.58
CA SER A 150 -3.31 9.43 -9.11
C SER A 150 -1.91 9.74 -9.68
N PRO A 151 -0.84 9.61 -8.88
CA PRO A 151 -0.83 9.32 -7.45
C PRO A 151 -0.88 10.62 -6.63
N ALA A 152 -1.77 10.70 -5.65
CA ALA A 152 -1.83 11.87 -4.78
C ALA A 152 -2.22 11.49 -3.34
N ARG A 153 -1.59 12.11 -2.34
CA ARG A 153 -2.07 12.09 -0.95
C ARG A 153 -2.97 13.29 -0.74
N VAL A 154 -4.15 13.04 -0.20
CA VAL A 154 -5.23 14.05 -0.16
C VAL A 154 -6.02 13.98 1.13
N GLY A 155 -6.61 15.13 1.48
CA GLY A 155 -7.71 15.23 2.43
C GLY A 155 -9.01 15.53 1.70
N PHE A 156 -10.05 14.76 1.96
CA PHE A 156 -11.40 15.00 1.45
C PHE A 156 -12.34 15.38 2.58
N SER A 157 -13.10 16.46 2.42
CA SER A 157 -14.32 16.65 3.22
C SER A 157 -15.47 15.98 2.49
N LEU A 158 -16.16 15.06 3.18
CA LEU A 158 -17.23 14.25 2.59
C LEU A 158 -18.59 14.57 3.22
N LYS A 159 -19.66 14.48 2.42
CA LYS A 159 -21.04 14.42 2.90
C LYS A 159 -21.56 12.99 2.83
N ASN A 160 -22.54 12.68 3.65
CA ASN A 160 -23.27 11.41 3.71
C ASN A 160 -22.41 10.22 4.21
N LEU A 161 -21.26 10.47 4.78
CA LEU A 161 -20.43 9.46 5.42
C LEU A 161 -20.08 9.93 6.83
N LYS A 162 -20.14 9.03 7.81
CA LYS A 162 -19.78 9.33 9.20
C LYS A 162 -18.44 8.71 9.55
N PRO A 163 -17.63 9.33 10.40
CA PRO A 163 -16.33 8.78 10.80
C PRO A 163 -16.44 7.38 11.42
N ASP A 164 -17.49 7.11 12.19
CA ASP A 164 -17.70 5.82 12.86
C ASP A 164 -17.98 4.66 11.88
N ASP A 165 -18.40 4.99 10.64
CA ASP A 165 -18.67 3.98 9.60
C ASP A 165 -17.41 3.66 8.78
N VAL A 166 -16.29 4.35 9.04
CA VAL A 166 -15.06 4.25 8.23
C VAL A 166 -13.93 3.63 9.02
N THR A 167 -13.31 2.64 8.43
CA THR A 167 -12.12 1.96 8.99
C THR A 167 -10.90 2.24 8.09
N ARG A 168 -9.72 2.29 8.71
CA ARG A 168 -8.47 2.40 7.96
C ARG A 168 -8.33 1.25 6.97
N GLY A 169 -8.05 1.59 5.72
CA GLY A 169 -7.96 0.63 4.62
C GLY A 169 -9.25 0.42 3.85
N ASP A 170 -10.35 1.07 4.25
CA ASP A 170 -11.56 1.13 3.44
C ASP A 170 -11.28 1.91 2.14
N ILE A 171 -12.14 1.71 1.16
CA ILE A 171 -11.95 2.24 -0.19
C ILE A 171 -13.11 3.14 -0.57
N LEU A 172 -12.79 4.28 -1.20
CA LEU A 172 -13.75 5.07 -1.95
C LEU A 172 -13.52 4.78 -3.44
N SER A 173 -14.53 4.29 -4.13
CA SER A 173 -14.46 3.97 -5.56
C SER A 173 -15.83 3.82 -6.17
N ASP A 174 -15.94 4.14 -7.45
CA ASP A 174 -17.12 3.84 -8.28
C ASP A 174 -16.86 2.65 -9.22
N ASP A 175 -15.77 1.93 -9.00
CA ASP A 175 -15.43 0.74 -9.79
C ASP A 175 -16.26 -0.46 -9.31
N ASP A 176 -17.11 -0.98 -10.17
CA ASP A 176 -17.93 -2.17 -9.90
C ASP A 176 -17.10 -3.44 -9.62
N SER A 177 -15.80 -3.40 -9.89
CA SER A 177 -14.88 -4.49 -9.55
C SER A 177 -14.51 -4.55 -8.07
N VAL A 178 -14.70 -3.45 -7.32
CA VAL A 178 -14.48 -3.44 -5.88
C VAL A 178 -15.60 -4.21 -5.19
N LYS A 179 -15.23 -5.30 -4.52
CA LYS A 179 -16.17 -6.21 -3.86
C LYS A 179 -15.75 -6.48 -2.42
N VAL A 180 -16.76 -6.58 -1.58
CA VAL A 180 -16.60 -7.10 -0.22
C VAL A 180 -16.89 -8.59 -0.26
N VAL A 181 -15.93 -9.40 0.16
CA VAL A 181 -16.03 -10.87 0.13
C VAL A 181 -15.60 -11.45 1.46
N GLU A 182 -16.16 -12.59 1.83
CA GLU A 182 -15.79 -13.35 3.03
C GLU A 182 -14.86 -14.52 2.69
N GLU A 183 -14.89 -14.97 1.44
CA GLU A 183 -14.04 -16.05 0.91
C GLU A 183 -13.42 -15.62 -0.40
N ILE A 184 -12.15 -15.98 -0.62
CA ILE A 184 -11.44 -15.74 -1.88
C ILE A 184 -10.71 -17.00 -2.33
N ASP A 185 -10.74 -17.25 -3.63
CA ASP A 185 -9.88 -18.23 -4.28
C ASP A 185 -8.56 -17.54 -4.66
N LEU A 186 -7.46 -18.15 -4.27
CA LEU A 186 -6.13 -17.59 -4.47
C LEU A 186 -5.28 -18.53 -5.35
N ASP A 187 -4.57 -17.93 -6.30
CA ASP A 187 -3.39 -18.56 -6.89
C ASP A 187 -2.19 -18.28 -5.97
N PHE A 188 -1.97 -19.19 -5.03
CA PHE A 188 -1.00 -19.00 -3.96
C PHE A 188 0.39 -19.47 -4.38
N LYS A 189 1.35 -18.57 -4.31
CA LYS A 189 2.77 -18.86 -4.52
C LYS A 189 3.55 -18.65 -3.23
N PRO A 190 4.01 -19.72 -2.57
CA PRO A 190 4.80 -19.58 -1.35
C PRO A 190 6.14 -18.89 -1.65
N SER A 191 6.58 -18.05 -0.72
CA SER A 191 7.92 -17.48 -0.78
C SER A 191 8.96 -18.61 -0.68
N PRO A 192 10.09 -18.57 -1.44
CA PRO A 192 11.18 -19.53 -1.31
C PRO A 192 11.79 -19.58 0.09
N PHE A 193 11.61 -18.53 0.86
CA PHE A 193 12.10 -18.41 2.24
C PHE A 193 11.15 -19.07 3.27
N TYR A 194 9.90 -19.35 2.89
CA TYR A 194 8.94 -20.07 3.75
C TYR A 194 9.17 -21.58 3.63
N LYS A 195 9.55 -22.22 4.72
CA LYS A 195 9.94 -23.63 4.75
C LYS A 195 8.87 -24.58 5.31
N ASN A 196 7.80 -24.02 5.88
CA ASN A 196 6.74 -24.83 6.44
C ASN A 196 5.72 -25.24 5.37
N GLU A 197 5.02 -26.34 5.60
CA GLU A 197 3.84 -26.70 4.82
C GLU A 197 2.64 -25.93 5.35
N ILE A 198 1.75 -25.55 4.45
CA ILE A 198 0.48 -24.90 4.78
C ILE A 198 -0.58 -25.99 4.87
N SER A 199 -1.36 -25.94 5.94
CA SER A 199 -2.40 -26.94 6.21
C SER A 199 -3.80 -26.33 6.18
N GLU A 200 -4.80 -27.14 5.82
CA GLU A 200 -6.19 -26.74 5.94
C GLU A 200 -6.52 -26.40 7.40
N ASN A 201 -7.37 -25.41 7.59
CA ASN A 201 -7.74 -24.81 8.88
C ASN A 201 -6.61 -24.06 9.60
N GLU A 202 -5.43 -23.91 9.00
CA GLU A 202 -4.38 -23.08 9.56
C GLU A 202 -4.79 -21.61 9.53
N MET A 203 -4.53 -20.91 10.65
CA MET A 203 -4.81 -19.48 10.78
C MET A 203 -3.64 -18.66 10.24
N CYS A 204 -3.96 -17.59 9.51
CA CYS A 204 -2.97 -16.66 8.98
C CYS A 204 -3.42 -15.21 9.14
N LEU A 205 -2.51 -14.28 8.89
CA LEU A 205 -2.85 -12.88 8.69
C LEU A 205 -2.85 -12.58 7.19
N VAL A 206 -3.96 -12.06 6.72
CA VAL A 206 -4.15 -11.66 5.32
C VAL A 206 -3.98 -10.15 5.23
N SER A 207 -3.01 -9.69 4.43
CA SER A 207 -2.81 -8.28 4.16
C SER A 207 -3.27 -7.98 2.72
N ILE A 208 -4.34 -7.19 2.60
CA ILE A 208 -4.88 -6.73 1.31
C ILE A 208 -4.94 -5.22 1.35
N GLY A 209 -4.13 -4.57 0.52
CA GLY A 209 -4.02 -3.12 0.58
C GLY A 209 -3.52 -2.66 1.95
N MET A 210 -4.29 -1.80 2.60
CA MET A 210 -4.01 -1.34 3.96
C MET A 210 -4.73 -2.16 5.03
N GLN A 211 -5.62 -3.08 4.66
CA GLN A 211 -6.32 -3.95 5.61
C GLN A 211 -5.44 -5.14 5.99
N VAL A 212 -5.49 -5.49 7.27
CA VAL A 212 -4.90 -6.73 7.80
C VAL A 212 -5.98 -7.44 8.61
N LYS A 213 -6.36 -8.62 8.16
CA LYS A 213 -7.43 -9.43 8.76
C LYS A 213 -6.91 -10.82 9.11
N ALA A 214 -7.50 -11.41 10.13
CA ALA A 214 -7.30 -12.84 10.39
C ALA A 214 -8.04 -13.64 9.31
N GLY A 215 -7.35 -14.61 8.73
CA GLY A 215 -7.89 -15.54 7.75
C GLY A 215 -7.62 -16.98 8.17
N LYS A 216 -8.30 -17.91 7.50
CA LYS A 216 -8.12 -19.34 7.70
C LYS A 216 -8.12 -20.03 6.33
N PHE A 217 -7.15 -20.88 6.07
CA PHE A 217 -7.14 -21.70 4.87
C PHE A 217 -8.29 -22.73 4.91
N ILE A 218 -9.29 -22.57 4.04
CA ILE A 218 -10.45 -23.45 3.97
C ILE A 218 -10.11 -24.70 3.16
N SER A 219 -9.37 -24.53 2.05
CA SER A 219 -8.93 -25.60 1.18
C SER A 219 -7.59 -25.24 0.56
N ILE A 220 -6.77 -26.25 0.27
CA ILE A 220 -5.44 -26.07 -0.34
C ILE A 220 -5.45 -26.43 -1.83
N SER A 221 -6.50 -27.07 -2.34
CA SER A 221 -6.60 -27.45 -3.75
C SER A 221 -8.06 -27.39 -4.25
N PRO A 222 -8.48 -26.36 -4.99
CA PRO A 222 -7.82 -25.04 -5.15
C PRO A 222 -7.68 -24.34 -3.80
N MET A 223 -6.66 -23.49 -3.65
CA MET A 223 -6.44 -22.80 -2.37
C MET A 223 -7.54 -21.75 -2.15
N LYS A 224 -8.21 -21.86 -1.01
CA LYS A 224 -9.25 -20.93 -0.54
C LYS A 224 -8.87 -20.36 0.81
N LEU A 225 -9.08 -19.09 0.96
CA LEU A 225 -8.83 -18.33 2.18
C LEU A 225 -10.08 -17.60 2.64
#